data_17cad3c0ec0edc8db7d04be7fdc4827e
#
_entry.id   17cad3c0ec0edc8db7d04be7fdc4827e
#
_cell.length_a   1.000
_cell.length_b   1.000
_cell.length_c   1.000
_cell.angle_alpha   90.00
_cell.angle_beta   90.00
_cell.angle_gamma   90.00
#
_symmetry.space_group_name_H-M   'P 1'
#
loop_
_entity.id
_entity.type
_entity.pdbx_description
1 polymer ?
#
loop_
_entity_poly.entity_id
_entity_poly.type
_entity_poly.pdbx_seq_one_letter_code
_entity_poly.pdbx_strand_id
1 'polypeptide(L)'
;MNKFNAVSLFANVGVAETYLQELGINVAVANEINPIRAKFYSHLYPQTNMIVGDITQENIQNEIIYHCKQNNVDFLIATPPCQGMSLAGKMDPLDQRNQLI
;
A
#
# COMPACT_ATOMS: atom_id res chain seq x y z
N MET A 1 20.06 -8.95 4.88
CA MET A 1 19.15 -9.96 4.28
C MET A 1 17.72 -9.67 4.68
N ASN A 2 16.83 -9.62 3.70
CA ASN A 2 15.41 -9.36 3.97
C ASN A 2 14.72 -10.65 4.42
N LYS A 3 14.00 -10.59 5.52
CA LYS A 3 13.31 -11.76 6.08
C LYS A 3 11.90 -11.93 5.52
N PHE A 4 11.24 -10.83 5.13
CA PHE A 4 9.86 -10.85 4.69
C PHE A 4 9.71 -10.00 3.45
N ASN A 5 8.77 -10.39 2.61
CA ASN A 5 8.34 -9.60 1.46
C ASN A 5 6.96 -9.05 1.73
N ALA A 6 6.77 -7.78 1.46
CA ALA A 6 5.53 -7.08 1.77
C ALA A 6 4.91 -6.44 0.54
N VAL A 7 3.60 -6.25 0.60
CA VAL A 7 2.87 -5.38 -0.32
C VAL A 7 2.41 -4.16 0.45
N SER A 8 2.62 -2.98 -0.11
CA SER A 8 2.24 -1.71 0.49
C SER A 8 1.08 -1.11 -0.29
N LEU A 9 -0.08 -1.01 0.35
CA LEU A 9 -1.27 -0.41 -0.23
C LEU A 9 -1.40 1.02 0.27
N PHE A 10 -1.94 1.90 -0.58
CA PHE A 10 -2.00 3.34 -0.28
C PHE A 10 -0.61 3.88 -0.01
N ALA A 11 0.34 3.49 -0.86
CA ALA A 11 1.76 3.68 -0.57
C ALA A 11 2.21 5.14 -0.53
N ASN A 12 1.50 6.01 -1.22
CA ASN A 12 1.84 7.44 -1.26
C ASN A 12 3.27 7.63 -1.78
N VAL A 13 4.10 8.37 -1.07
CA VAL A 13 5.49 8.58 -1.46
C VAL A 13 6.46 7.66 -0.69
N GLY A 14 5.93 6.70 0.06
CA GLY A 14 6.75 5.64 0.64
C GLY A 14 7.47 6.00 1.93
N VAL A 15 6.88 6.83 2.77
CA VAL A 15 7.53 7.21 4.03
C VAL A 15 7.77 6.01 4.93
N ALA A 16 6.79 5.10 5.03
CA ALA A 16 6.90 3.93 5.91
C ALA A 16 7.96 2.94 5.43
N GLU A 17 8.24 2.90 4.14
CA GLU A 17 9.14 1.91 3.54
C GLU A 17 10.56 2.03 4.07
N THR A 18 10.99 3.23 4.40
CA THR A 18 12.32 3.45 4.97
C THR A 18 12.49 2.68 6.29
N TYR A 19 11.48 2.75 7.14
CA TYR A 19 11.52 2.05 8.43
C TYR A 19 11.42 0.54 8.24
N LEU A 20 10.64 0.11 7.25
CA LEU A 20 10.47 -1.31 6.98
C LEU A 20 11.78 -1.95 6.53
N GLN A 21 12.54 -1.24 5.71
CA GLN A 21 13.85 -1.73 5.27
C GLN A 21 14.78 -1.97 6.45
N GLU A 22 14.75 -1.08 7.43
CA GLU A 22 15.57 -1.23 8.63
C GLU A 22 15.19 -2.48 9.42
N LEU A 23 13.93 -2.91 9.32
CA LEU A 23 13.45 -4.10 10.01
C LEU A 23 13.65 -5.39 9.20
N GLY A 24 14.27 -5.29 8.04
CA GLY A 24 14.48 -6.47 7.19
C GLY A 24 13.26 -6.84 6.37
N ILE A 25 12.33 -5.90 6.18
CA ILE A 25 11.13 -6.11 5.37
C ILE A 25 11.35 -5.48 4.01
N ASN A 26 11.26 -6.30 2.97
CA ASN A 26 11.37 -5.84 1.60
C ASN A 26 9.99 -5.59 1.03
N VAL A 27 9.71 -4.34 0.64
CA VAL A 27 8.45 -4.02 -0.02
C VAL A 27 8.60 -4.35 -1.50
N ALA A 28 8.08 -5.49 -1.89
CA ALA A 28 8.21 -6.00 -3.25
C ALA A 28 7.20 -5.39 -4.21
N VAL A 29 6.01 -5.10 -3.70
CA VAL A 29 4.88 -4.61 -4.50
C VAL A 29 4.24 -3.44 -3.76
N ALA A 30 3.83 -2.43 -4.50
CA ALA A 30 3.12 -1.28 -3.92
C ALA A 30 2.02 -0.84 -4.86
N ASN A 31 1.00 -0.21 -4.30
CA ASN A 31 -0.10 0.36 -5.07
C ASN A 31 -0.38 1.79 -4.60
N GLU A 32 -0.56 2.68 -5.54
CA GLU A 32 -0.92 4.07 -5.27
C GLU A 32 -1.79 4.59 -6.42
N ILE A 33 -2.90 5.23 -6.08
CA ILE A 33 -3.84 5.74 -7.08
C ILE A 33 -3.33 7.00 -7.78
N ASN A 34 -2.58 7.84 -7.07
CA ASN A 34 -2.10 9.12 -7.61
C ASN A 34 -0.83 8.89 -8.45
N PRO A 35 -0.88 9.17 -9.77
CA PRO A 35 0.27 8.89 -10.63
C PRO A 35 1.53 9.68 -10.27
N ILE A 36 1.36 10.89 -9.77
CA ILE A 36 2.51 11.73 -9.40
C ILE A 36 3.20 11.16 -8.19
N ARG A 37 2.42 10.77 -7.17
CA ARG A 37 2.98 10.15 -5.97
C ARG A 37 3.61 8.80 -6.27
N ALA A 38 2.97 8.03 -7.15
CA ALA A 38 3.51 6.74 -7.56
C ALA A 38 4.83 6.89 -8.29
N LYS A 39 4.96 7.89 -9.14
CA LYS A 39 6.20 8.17 -9.85
C LYS A 39 7.30 8.56 -8.87
N PHE A 40 6.99 9.39 -7.91
CA PHE A 40 7.93 9.79 -6.88
C PHE A 40 8.38 8.59 -6.06
N TYR A 41 7.42 7.75 -5.68
CA TYR A 41 7.70 6.50 -4.96
C TYR A 41 8.68 5.62 -5.75
N SER A 42 8.41 5.41 -7.02
CA SER A 42 9.26 4.57 -7.87
C SER A 42 10.67 5.12 -8.01
N HIS A 43 10.80 6.43 -7.96
CA HIS A 43 12.11 7.06 -7.99
C HIS A 43 12.91 6.77 -6.72
N LEU A 44 12.24 6.74 -5.57
CA LEU A 44 12.89 6.46 -4.29
C LEU A 44 13.13 4.97 -4.09
N TYR A 45 12.22 4.12 -4.59
CA TYR A 45 12.28 2.68 -4.39
C TYR A 45 12.19 1.96 -5.74
N PRO A 46 13.26 2.04 -6.55
CA PRO A 46 13.21 1.50 -7.92
C PRO A 46 13.04 0.00 -8.00
N GLN A 47 13.30 -0.72 -6.92
CA GLN A 47 13.18 -2.18 -6.90
C GLN A 47 11.77 -2.64 -6.55
N THR A 48 10.93 -1.75 -6.03
CA THR A 48 9.56 -2.07 -5.71
C THR A 48 8.71 -1.96 -6.99
N ASN A 49 7.88 -2.97 -7.22
CA ASN A 49 6.97 -2.95 -8.36
C ASN A 49 5.75 -2.10 -8.00
N MET A 50 5.72 -0.87 -8.49
CA MET A 50 4.63 0.05 -8.23
C MET A 50 3.51 -0.15 -9.24
N ILE A 51 2.32 -0.41 -8.74
CA ILE A 51 1.11 -0.54 -9.54
C ILE A 51 0.27 0.73 -9.34
N VAL A 52 0.14 1.51 -10.39
CA VAL A 52 -0.62 2.76 -10.35
C VAL A 52 -2.07 2.45 -10.67
N GLY A 53 -2.97 2.86 -9.80
CA GLY A 53 -4.40 2.68 -10.08
C GLY A 53 -5.23 2.60 -8.82
N ASP A 54 -6.54 2.57 -9.03
CA ASP A 54 -7.54 2.53 -7.97
C ASP A 54 -7.75 1.09 -7.51
N ILE A 55 -7.46 0.82 -6.25
CA ILE A 55 -7.56 -0.51 -5.67
C ILE A 55 -9.00 -1.05 -5.66
N THR A 56 -9.99 -0.18 -5.80
CA THR A 56 -11.38 -0.64 -5.88
C THR A 56 -11.71 -1.27 -7.23
N GLN A 57 -10.85 -1.11 -8.23
CA GLN A 57 -11.05 -1.70 -9.54
C GLN A 57 -10.49 -3.12 -9.59
N GLU A 58 -11.27 -4.01 -10.16
CA GLU A 58 -10.92 -5.43 -10.20
C GLU A 58 -9.62 -5.70 -10.94
N ASN A 59 -9.39 -5.01 -12.06
CA ASN A 59 -8.16 -5.20 -12.83
C ASN A 59 -6.93 -4.82 -12.01
N ILE A 60 -7.02 -3.78 -11.19
CA ILE A 60 -5.93 -3.38 -10.31
C ILE A 60 -5.71 -4.41 -9.20
N GLN A 61 -6.79 -4.90 -8.60
CA GLN A 61 -6.71 -5.93 -7.59
C GLN A 61 -6.03 -7.19 -8.13
N ASN A 62 -6.42 -7.61 -9.33
CA ASN A 62 -5.85 -8.79 -9.96
C ASN A 62 -4.35 -8.62 -10.24
N GLU A 63 -3.96 -7.43 -10.67
CA GLU A 63 -2.55 -7.14 -10.92
C GLU A 63 -1.74 -7.19 -9.62
N ILE A 64 -2.28 -6.60 -8.56
CA ILE A 64 -1.62 -6.65 -7.25
C ILE A 64 -1.45 -8.09 -6.78
N ILE A 65 -2.51 -8.88 -6.86
CA ILE A 65 -2.49 -10.28 -6.44
C ILE A 65 -1.46 -11.07 -7.25
N TYR A 66 -1.44 -10.85 -8.55
CA TYR A 66 -0.49 -11.54 -9.44
C TYR A 66 0.95 -11.27 -8.99
N HIS A 67 1.29 -10.00 -8.81
CA HIS A 67 2.65 -9.64 -8.42
C HIS A 67 3.00 -10.06 -6.99
N CYS A 68 2.02 -10.08 -6.09
CA CYS A 68 2.22 -10.60 -4.75
C CYS A 68 2.58 -12.08 -4.78
N LYS A 69 1.91 -12.86 -5.62
CA LYS A 69 2.22 -14.28 -5.77
C LYS A 69 3.60 -14.50 -6.38
N GLN A 70 3.95 -13.70 -7.39
CA GLN A 70 5.24 -13.80 -8.04
C GLN A 70 6.40 -13.49 -7.09
N ASN A 71 6.18 -12.63 -6.11
CA ASN A 71 7.21 -12.18 -5.19
C ASN A 71 7.12 -12.83 -3.81
N ASN A 72 6.27 -13.84 -3.66
CA ASN A 72 6.11 -14.57 -2.39
C ASN A 72 5.84 -13.60 -1.23
N VAL A 73 4.89 -12.70 -1.42
CA VAL A 73 4.55 -11.71 -0.42
C VAL A 73 3.91 -12.38 0.80
N ASP A 74 4.45 -12.08 1.99
CA ASP A 74 4.02 -12.67 3.27
C ASP A 74 3.13 -11.74 4.08
N PHE A 75 3.09 -10.46 3.74
CA PHE A 75 2.76 -9.45 4.73
C PHE A 75 2.17 -8.25 3.98
N LEU A 76 1.11 -7.69 4.49
CA LEU A 76 0.42 -6.57 3.88
C LEU A 76 0.47 -5.36 4.80
N ILE A 77 0.84 -4.23 4.25
CA ILE A 77 0.84 -2.94 4.93
C ILE A 77 -0.14 -2.05 4.21
N ALA A 78 -1.07 -1.47 4.93
CA ALA A 78 -2.02 -0.56 4.34
C ALA A 78 -2.11 0.69 5.20
N THR A 79 -1.93 1.84 4.57
CA THR A 79 -2.06 3.13 5.22
C THR A 79 -3.17 3.90 4.52
N PRO A 80 -4.44 3.49 4.72
CA PRO A 80 -5.55 4.09 3.99
C PRO A 80 -5.72 5.56 4.33
N PRO A 81 -6.40 6.31 3.47
CA PRO A 81 -6.66 7.73 3.74
C PRO A 81 -7.33 7.93 5.10
N CYS A 82 -6.93 8.99 5.78
CA CYS A 82 -7.41 9.24 7.13
C CYS A 82 -8.82 9.80 7.21
N GLN A 83 -9.50 10.01 6.11
CA GLN A 83 -10.80 10.69 6.10
C GLN A 83 -11.82 10.03 7.02
N GLY A 84 -11.92 8.71 6.97
CA GLY A 84 -12.81 7.99 7.86
C GLY A 84 -12.29 7.94 9.29
N MET A 85 -10.99 7.84 9.44
CA MET A 85 -10.33 7.72 10.74
C MET A 85 -10.20 9.05 11.45
N SER A 86 -10.05 10.13 10.70
CA SER A 86 -9.95 11.47 11.29
C SER A 86 -11.23 11.88 12.01
N LEU A 87 -12.27 11.13 11.82
CA LEU A 87 -13.53 11.33 12.49
C LEU A 87 -13.71 10.35 13.65
N ALA A 88 -12.60 9.92 14.23
CA ALA A 88 -12.62 8.95 15.33
C ALA A 88 -13.55 9.40 16.48
N GLY A 89 -13.61 10.70 16.76
CA GLY A 89 -14.55 11.24 17.73
C GLY A 89 -16.00 11.06 17.31
N LYS A 90 -16.24 10.75 16.09
CA LYS A 90 -17.56 10.50 15.51
C LYS A 90 -17.70 9.06 15.08
N MET A 91 -16.89 8.18 15.59
CA MET A 91 -16.93 6.79 15.16
C MET A 91 -18.28 6.19 15.50
N ASP A 92 -19.16 6.39 14.55
CA ASP A 92 -20.49 5.84 14.57
C ASP A 92 -20.43 4.57 13.74
N PRO A 93 -20.87 3.44 14.27
CA PRO A 93 -20.90 2.21 13.51
C PRO A 93 -21.72 2.32 12.22
N LEU A 94 -22.60 3.32 12.16
CA LEU A 94 -23.41 3.56 10.97
C LEU A 94 -22.73 4.47 9.95
N ASP A 95 -21.59 5.03 10.27
CA ASP A 95 -20.85 5.87 9.34
C ASP A 95 -20.18 4.98 8.30
N GLN A 96 -20.57 5.15 7.05
CA GLN A 96 -20.04 4.31 5.97
C GLN A 96 -18.54 4.41 5.80
N ARG A 97 -17.95 5.54 6.17
CA ARG A 97 -16.51 5.71 6.03
C ARG A 97 -15.73 4.81 6.98
N ASN A 98 -16.33 4.43 8.08
CA ASN A 98 -15.70 3.51 9.01
C ASN A 98 -15.64 2.09 8.45
N GLN A 99 -16.47 1.81 7.44
CA GLN A 99 -16.51 0.49 6.82
C GLN A 99 -15.40 0.31 5.78
N LEU A 100 -14.71 1.38 5.43
CA LEU A 100 -13.59 1.33 4.50
C LEU A 100 -12.33 0.77 5.14
N ILE A 101 -12.33 0.69 6.43
CA ILE A 101 -11.19 0.24 7.23
C ILE A 101 -11.45 -1.18 7.79
#